data_b938ad1a2a3e4c4ed76f455ee8c8e277
#
_entry.id   b938ad1a2a3e4c4ed76f455ee8c8e277
#
_cell.length_a   1.000
_cell.length_b   1.000
_cell.length_c   1.000
_cell.angle_alpha   90.00
_cell.angle_beta   90.00
_cell.angle_gamma   90.00
#
_symmetry.space_group_name_H-M   'P 1'
#
loop_
_entity.id
_entity.type
_entity.pdbx_description
1 polymer ?
#
loop_
_entity_poly.entity_id
_entity_poly.type
_entity_poly.pdbx_seq_one_letter_code
_entity_poly.pdbx_strand_id
1 'polypeptide(L)'
;MNKLTILFLTMLLTCLPMAMRAESHKEKRDDTRYLAGAVPVVDGKVVFSKEFQIPGMSQKQIYDTVMKWMNERLKENNNPDSRVVFSDEAQGTIAGVGEEWITFYSSALSLDRTWVNYQLTVTCKPGSCLVELEKIRFTYRETEKYKAEEWITDEYALNKAKTKLVRGLAKWRRKTVDLSLIHI
;
A
#
# COMPACT_ATOMS: atom_id res chain seq x y z
N MET A 1 1.73 -66.74 28.77
CA MET A 1 1.30 -65.50 28.11
C MET A 1 0.01 -65.80 27.35
N ASN A 2 -1.08 -65.21 27.78
CA ASN A 2 -2.41 -65.47 27.20
C ASN A 2 -2.55 -64.94 25.80
N LYS A 3 -3.21 -65.70 24.92
CA LYS A 3 -3.49 -65.27 23.52
C LYS A 3 -4.14 -63.91 23.41
N LEU A 4 -4.82 -63.43 24.45
CA LEU A 4 -5.44 -62.14 24.54
C LEU A 4 -4.42 -60.99 24.66
N THR A 5 -3.29 -61.21 25.33
CA THR A 5 -2.20 -60.22 25.48
C THR A 5 -1.43 -60.02 24.18
N ILE A 6 -1.33 -61.05 23.36
CA ILE A 6 -0.68 -60.95 22.05
C ILE A 6 -1.57 -60.18 21.06
N LEU A 7 -2.91 -60.35 21.15
CA LEU A 7 -3.87 -59.64 20.30
C LEU A 7 -3.89 -58.13 20.62
N PHE A 8 -3.74 -57.74 21.89
CA PHE A 8 -3.67 -56.31 22.28
C PHE A 8 -2.33 -55.67 21.89
N LEU A 9 -1.24 -56.42 21.89
CA LEU A 9 0.08 -55.87 21.48
C LEU A 9 0.20 -55.66 19.96
N THR A 10 -0.48 -56.47 19.16
CA THR A 10 -0.53 -56.32 17.70
C THR A 10 -1.45 -55.19 17.28
N MET A 11 -2.49 -54.86 18.03
CA MET A 11 -3.40 -53.75 17.75
C MET A 11 -2.81 -52.39 18.08
N LEU A 12 -1.82 -52.32 18.98
CA LEU A 12 -1.13 -51.08 19.34
C LEU A 12 -0.04 -50.67 18.36
N LEU A 13 0.41 -51.57 17.48
CA LEU A 13 1.49 -51.34 16.53
C LEU A 13 1.00 -50.82 15.16
N THR A 14 -0.33 -50.79 14.92
CA THR A 14 -0.91 -50.33 13.63
C THR A 14 -1.40 -48.88 13.67
N CYS A 15 -1.34 -48.20 14.81
CA CYS A 15 -1.56 -46.77 14.92
C CYS A 15 -0.25 -45.99 14.82
N LEU A 16 0.53 -46.20 13.74
CA LEU A 16 1.47 -45.20 13.29
C LEU A 16 0.62 -44.02 12.76
N PRO A 17 0.72 -42.82 13.38
CA PRO A 17 0.13 -41.65 12.75
C PRO A 17 0.83 -41.50 11.40
N MET A 18 0.10 -41.72 10.30
CA MET A 18 0.45 -41.09 9.04
C MET A 18 0.55 -39.62 9.39
N ALA A 19 1.75 -39.14 9.62
CA ALA A 19 2.06 -37.72 9.55
C ALA A 19 1.67 -37.31 8.12
N MET A 20 0.42 -36.95 7.94
CA MET A 20 0.02 -36.14 6.80
C MET A 20 0.91 -34.92 6.86
N ARG A 21 2.00 -34.98 6.09
CA ARG A 21 2.81 -33.84 5.75
C ARG A 21 1.86 -32.93 5.02
N ALA A 22 1.16 -32.07 5.75
CA ALA A 22 0.48 -30.94 5.18
C ALA A 22 1.61 -30.10 4.54
N GLU A 23 1.90 -30.37 3.28
CA GLU A 23 2.61 -29.43 2.45
C GLU A 23 1.73 -28.20 2.45
N SER A 24 2.09 -27.25 3.30
CA SER A 24 1.60 -25.90 3.23
C SER A 24 2.03 -25.40 1.85
N HIS A 25 1.19 -25.61 0.85
CA HIS A 25 1.20 -24.84 -0.37
C HIS A 25 0.93 -23.40 0.08
N LYS A 26 1.99 -22.68 0.46
CA LYS A 26 1.95 -21.22 0.49
C LYS A 26 1.65 -20.83 -0.96
N GLU A 27 0.39 -20.55 -1.21
CA GLU A 27 -0.05 -20.00 -2.48
C GLU A 27 0.90 -18.85 -2.82
N LYS A 28 1.63 -18.99 -3.91
CA LYS A 28 2.66 -18.03 -4.29
C LYS A 28 1.95 -16.72 -4.58
N ARG A 29 2.14 -15.74 -3.71
CA ARG A 29 1.52 -14.42 -3.88
C ARG A 29 1.79 -13.91 -5.29
N ASP A 30 0.75 -13.52 -6.01
CA ASP A 30 0.89 -12.82 -7.27
C ASP A 30 1.36 -11.37 -7.02
N ASP A 31 2.58 -11.10 -7.44
CA ASP A 31 3.21 -9.79 -7.31
C ASP A 31 3.21 -8.99 -8.62
N THR A 32 2.57 -9.49 -9.67
CA THR A 32 2.62 -8.91 -11.02
C THR A 32 2.29 -7.43 -11.03
N ARG A 33 1.26 -7.01 -10.30
CA ARG A 33 0.83 -5.59 -10.20
C ARG A 33 1.84 -4.66 -9.51
N TYR A 34 2.87 -5.20 -8.86
CA TYR A 34 3.90 -4.43 -8.17
C TYR A 34 5.25 -4.43 -8.90
N LEU A 35 5.32 -5.04 -10.08
CA LEU A 35 6.55 -5.12 -10.87
C LEU A 35 6.81 -3.82 -11.66
N ALA A 36 7.60 -3.92 -12.72
CA ALA A 36 8.05 -2.79 -13.52
C ALA A 36 6.89 -1.86 -13.92
N GLY A 37 7.09 -0.55 -13.71
CA GLY A 37 6.11 0.49 -14.01
C GLY A 37 5.04 0.71 -12.94
N ALA A 38 4.96 -0.13 -11.89
CA ALA A 38 3.98 0.07 -10.82
C ALA A 38 4.25 1.30 -9.93
N VAL A 39 5.45 1.84 -9.96
CA VAL A 39 5.83 3.09 -9.28
C VAL A 39 6.32 4.06 -10.34
N PRO A 40 5.46 4.98 -10.81
CA PRO A 40 5.82 5.96 -11.83
C PRO A 40 6.85 6.97 -11.30
N VAL A 41 7.82 7.32 -12.15
CA VAL A 41 8.83 8.34 -11.85
C VAL A 41 8.76 9.40 -12.94
N VAL A 42 8.47 10.64 -12.54
CA VAL A 42 8.41 11.82 -13.41
C VAL A 42 9.45 12.81 -12.92
N ASP A 43 10.38 13.22 -13.77
CA ASP A 43 11.49 14.13 -13.43
C ASP A 43 12.24 13.75 -12.15
N GLY A 44 12.49 12.45 -11.97
CA GLY A 44 13.20 11.90 -10.80
C GLY A 44 12.38 11.84 -9.52
N LYS A 45 11.07 12.11 -9.56
CA LYS A 45 10.16 12.06 -8.42
C LYS A 45 9.12 10.97 -8.60
N VAL A 46 8.75 10.30 -7.51
CA VAL A 46 7.63 9.37 -7.52
C VAL A 46 6.32 10.16 -7.51
N VAL A 47 5.52 9.99 -8.57
CA VAL A 47 4.21 10.63 -8.72
C VAL A 47 3.21 9.59 -9.21
N PHE A 48 2.28 9.21 -8.35
CA PHE A 48 1.12 8.44 -8.78
C PHE A 48 0.05 9.42 -9.24
N SER A 49 -0.47 9.26 -10.45
CA SER A 49 -1.47 10.15 -11.02
C SER A 49 -2.61 9.38 -11.65
N LYS A 50 -3.81 9.98 -11.60
CA LYS A 50 -5.00 9.46 -12.28
C LYS A 50 -5.91 10.59 -12.70
N GLU A 51 -6.30 10.58 -13.95
CA GLU A 51 -7.30 11.49 -14.48
C GLU A 51 -8.70 10.85 -14.46
N PHE A 52 -9.66 11.58 -13.94
CA PHE A 52 -11.07 11.21 -13.93
C PHE A 52 -11.83 12.06 -14.93
N GLN A 53 -12.59 11.42 -15.81
CA GLN A 53 -13.51 12.08 -16.72
C GLN A 53 -14.88 12.19 -16.05
N ILE A 54 -15.42 13.40 -15.97
CA ILE A 54 -16.68 13.75 -15.28
C ILE A 54 -17.53 14.63 -16.24
N PRO A 55 -18.03 14.07 -17.34
CA PRO A 55 -18.74 14.84 -18.35
C PRO A 55 -19.94 15.60 -17.78
N GLY A 56 -20.13 16.83 -18.23
CA GLY A 56 -21.28 17.67 -17.86
C GLY A 56 -21.13 18.43 -16.55
N MET A 57 -20.06 18.23 -15.78
CA MET A 57 -19.78 19.05 -14.59
C MET A 57 -18.85 20.22 -14.93
N SER A 58 -19.18 21.40 -14.38
CA SER A 58 -18.29 22.55 -14.44
C SER A 58 -17.07 22.37 -13.52
N GLN A 59 -15.98 23.12 -13.77
CA GLN A 59 -14.81 23.15 -12.89
C GLN A 59 -15.20 23.40 -11.43
N LYS A 60 -16.10 24.38 -11.19
CA LYS A 60 -16.53 24.72 -9.83
C LYS A 60 -17.27 23.57 -9.13
N GLN A 61 -18.16 22.88 -9.82
CA GLN A 61 -18.87 21.73 -9.24
C GLN A 61 -17.91 20.59 -8.87
N ILE A 62 -16.92 20.32 -9.74
CA ILE A 62 -15.88 19.34 -9.47
C ILE A 62 -15.03 19.79 -8.29
N TYR A 63 -14.59 21.04 -8.28
CA TYR A 63 -13.78 21.63 -7.22
C TYR A 63 -14.47 21.54 -5.85
N ASP A 64 -15.73 21.93 -5.73
CA ASP A 64 -16.50 21.89 -4.49
C ASP A 64 -16.63 20.43 -3.97
N THR A 65 -16.86 19.50 -4.89
CA THR A 65 -16.96 18.06 -4.56
C THR A 65 -15.62 17.52 -4.06
N VAL A 66 -14.53 17.83 -4.75
CA VAL A 66 -13.17 17.41 -4.40
C VAL A 66 -12.74 18.04 -3.06
N MET A 67 -13.03 19.32 -2.85
CA MET A 67 -12.71 20.01 -1.59
C MET A 67 -13.37 19.34 -0.40
N LYS A 68 -14.66 18.99 -0.52
CA LYS A 68 -15.38 18.27 0.51
C LYS A 68 -14.75 16.91 0.77
N TRP A 69 -14.53 16.11 -0.28
CA TRP A 69 -13.90 14.81 -0.19
C TRP A 69 -12.52 14.85 0.45
N MET A 70 -11.64 15.77 0.04
CA MET A 70 -10.30 15.91 0.60
C MET A 70 -10.33 16.26 2.10
N ASN A 71 -11.24 17.16 2.50
CA ASN A 71 -11.39 17.49 3.92
C ASN A 71 -11.88 16.33 4.76
N GLU A 72 -12.78 15.49 4.23
CA GLU A 72 -13.25 14.28 4.90
C GLU A 72 -12.13 13.23 4.95
N ARG A 73 -11.52 12.93 3.81
CA ARG A 73 -10.48 11.90 3.68
C ARG A 73 -9.24 12.16 4.55
N LEU A 74 -8.77 13.40 4.60
CA LEU A 74 -7.59 13.74 5.38
C LEU A 74 -7.86 13.74 6.89
N LYS A 75 -9.13 13.88 7.32
CA LYS A 75 -9.53 13.80 8.73
C LYS A 75 -9.73 12.36 9.23
N GLU A 76 -9.99 11.39 8.34
CA GLU A 76 -10.27 9.99 8.72
C GLU A 76 -9.17 9.37 9.60
N ASN A 77 -7.93 9.80 9.44
CA ASN A 77 -6.79 9.29 10.20
C ASN A 77 -6.63 9.89 11.60
N ASN A 78 -7.54 10.78 12.03
CA ASN A 78 -7.47 11.50 13.31
C ASN A 78 -6.10 12.17 13.57
N ASN A 79 -5.37 12.51 12.51
CA ASN A 79 -4.10 13.21 12.61
C ASN A 79 -4.29 14.70 12.29
N PRO A 80 -4.02 15.61 13.25
CA PRO A 80 -4.20 17.05 13.04
C PRO A 80 -3.27 17.62 11.95
N ASP A 81 -2.18 16.93 11.64
CA ASP A 81 -1.25 17.35 10.58
C ASP A 81 -1.76 17.03 9.18
N SER A 82 -2.71 16.09 9.05
CA SER A 82 -3.40 15.79 7.80
C SER A 82 -4.50 16.82 7.52
N ARG A 83 -4.30 17.63 6.48
CA ARG A 83 -5.24 18.71 6.14
C ARG A 83 -5.03 19.24 4.73
N VAL A 84 -6.02 19.95 4.21
CA VAL A 84 -5.85 20.82 3.04
C VAL A 84 -4.95 22.00 3.42
N VAL A 85 -3.90 22.23 2.65
CA VAL A 85 -2.88 23.27 2.90
C VAL A 85 -2.89 24.38 1.85
N PHE A 86 -3.49 24.11 0.69
CA PHE A 86 -3.62 25.10 -0.40
C PHE A 86 -4.92 24.85 -1.16
N SER A 87 -5.56 25.94 -1.58
CA SER A 87 -6.72 25.87 -2.48
C SER A 87 -6.84 27.15 -3.30
N ASP A 88 -7.09 26.99 -4.59
CA ASP A 88 -7.33 28.09 -5.54
C ASP A 88 -8.48 27.69 -6.48
N GLU A 89 -9.67 28.23 -6.23
CA GLU A 89 -10.87 27.93 -7.00
C GLU A 89 -10.74 28.43 -8.45
N ALA A 90 -10.07 29.57 -8.67
CA ALA A 90 -9.93 30.14 -10.00
C ALA A 90 -9.06 29.26 -10.90
N GLN A 91 -7.99 28.69 -10.35
CA GLN A 91 -7.14 27.74 -11.04
C GLN A 91 -7.65 26.29 -10.95
N GLY A 92 -8.66 26.03 -10.11
CA GLY A 92 -9.19 24.70 -9.89
C GLY A 92 -8.25 23.77 -9.11
N THR A 93 -7.27 24.31 -8.35
CA THR A 93 -6.23 23.51 -7.69
C THR A 93 -6.48 23.41 -6.19
N ILE A 94 -6.37 22.19 -5.65
CA ILE A 94 -6.44 21.89 -4.23
C ILE A 94 -5.24 21.01 -3.87
N ALA A 95 -4.51 21.36 -2.82
CA ALA A 95 -3.44 20.50 -2.30
C ALA A 95 -3.62 20.25 -0.79
N GLY A 96 -3.44 19.00 -0.41
CA GLY A 96 -3.48 18.55 0.98
C GLY A 96 -2.23 17.76 1.33
N VAL A 97 -1.89 17.74 2.61
CA VAL A 97 -0.88 16.85 3.18
C VAL A 97 -1.57 15.78 3.99
N GLY A 98 -1.11 14.55 3.84
CA GLY A 98 -1.62 13.40 4.56
C GLY A 98 -0.51 12.70 5.33
N GLU A 99 -0.86 12.23 6.52
CA GLU A 99 0.01 11.43 7.37
C GLU A 99 -0.77 10.25 7.93
N GLU A 100 -0.24 9.04 7.75
CA GLU A 100 -0.89 7.83 8.23
C GLU A 100 0.08 6.67 8.48
N TRP A 101 -0.39 5.65 9.22
CA TRP A 101 0.37 4.44 9.43
C TRP A 101 0.15 3.43 8.30
N ILE A 102 1.24 3.00 7.69
CA ILE A 102 1.25 1.79 6.86
C ILE A 102 1.68 0.61 7.72
N THR A 103 0.77 -0.31 7.99
CA THR A 103 1.06 -1.53 8.74
C THR A 103 1.46 -2.66 7.79
N PHE A 104 2.68 -3.17 7.96
CA PHE A 104 3.21 -4.31 7.21
C PHE A 104 2.81 -5.64 7.82
N TYR A 105 2.85 -5.70 9.14
CA TYR A 105 2.52 -6.88 9.93
C TYR A 105 1.98 -6.47 11.30
N SER A 106 0.99 -7.21 11.78
CA SER A 106 0.44 -7.04 13.13
C SER A 106 0.08 -8.39 13.72
N SER A 107 0.53 -8.66 14.93
CA SER A 107 0.17 -9.83 15.75
C SER A 107 0.13 -9.43 17.23
N ALA A 108 -0.29 -10.35 18.10
CA ALA A 108 -0.35 -10.09 19.55
C ALA A 108 1.02 -9.70 20.15
N LEU A 109 2.13 -10.14 19.55
CA LEU A 109 3.49 -9.93 20.07
C LEU A 109 4.39 -9.08 19.19
N SER A 110 3.94 -8.68 17.99
CA SER A 110 4.78 -7.94 17.04
C SER A 110 3.97 -7.02 16.17
N LEU A 111 4.40 -5.77 16.07
CA LEU A 111 3.85 -4.76 15.18
C LEU A 111 4.97 -4.19 14.31
N ASP A 112 4.84 -4.35 12.98
CA ASP A 112 5.75 -3.77 12.00
C ASP A 112 4.99 -2.76 11.14
N ARG A 113 5.31 -1.49 11.29
CA ARG A 113 4.65 -0.37 10.60
C ARG A 113 5.61 0.76 10.32
N THR A 114 5.24 1.62 9.38
CA THR A 114 5.93 2.88 9.09
C THR A 114 4.93 4.02 9.08
N TRP A 115 5.37 5.18 9.49
CA TRP A 115 4.66 6.42 9.29
C TRP A 115 4.90 6.90 7.86
N VAL A 116 3.86 7.26 7.13
CA VAL A 116 3.97 7.80 5.77
C VAL A 116 3.41 9.22 5.74
N ASN A 117 4.17 10.12 5.12
CA ASN A 117 3.76 11.47 4.79
C ASN A 117 3.68 11.58 3.26
N TYR A 118 2.69 12.27 2.76
CA TYR A 118 2.50 12.50 1.33
C TYR A 118 1.78 13.82 1.06
N GLN A 119 1.87 14.29 -0.18
CA GLN A 119 1.03 15.36 -0.70
C GLN A 119 0.04 14.78 -1.69
N LEU A 120 -1.21 15.21 -1.57
CA LEU A 120 -2.28 14.93 -2.52
C LEU A 120 -2.65 16.24 -3.22
N THR A 121 -2.44 16.30 -4.53
CA THR A 121 -2.76 17.47 -5.35
C THR A 121 -3.87 17.12 -6.32
N VAL A 122 -4.90 17.94 -6.42
CA VAL A 122 -5.98 17.76 -7.38
C VAL A 122 -6.12 19.01 -8.22
N THR A 123 -6.13 18.81 -9.55
CA THR A 123 -6.39 19.88 -10.53
C THR A 123 -7.71 19.62 -11.21
N CYS A 124 -8.69 20.49 -10.97
CA CYS A 124 -10.04 20.43 -11.52
C CYS A 124 -10.14 21.28 -12.80
N LYS A 125 -10.74 20.68 -13.83
CA LYS A 125 -11.07 21.35 -15.10
C LYS A 125 -12.54 21.10 -15.46
N PRO A 126 -13.15 21.85 -16.38
CA PRO A 126 -14.48 21.46 -16.85
C PRO A 126 -14.46 20.04 -17.42
N GLY A 127 -15.29 19.17 -16.86
CA GLY A 127 -15.44 17.79 -17.31
C GLY A 127 -14.36 16.79 -16.87
N SER A 128 -13.32 17.21 -16.11
CA SER A 128 -12.29 16.28 -15.62
C SER A 128 -11.58 16.76 -14.35
N CYS A 129 -10.93 15.85 -13.64
CA CYS A 129 -9.93 16.21 -12.64
C CYS A 129 -8.74 15.27 -12.68
N LEU A 130 -7.55 15.81 -12.45
CA LEU A 130 -6.30 15.07 -12.28
C LEU A 130 -5.97 15.00 -10.78
N VAL A 131 -5.79 13.79 -10.26
CA VAL A 131 -5.38 13.56 -8.89
C VAL A 131 -3.94 13.04 -8.90
N GLU A 132 -3.09 13.62 -8.06
CA GLU A 132 -1.67 13.27 -7.97
C GLU A 132 -1.26 13.04 -6.51
N LEU A 133 -0.64 11.89 -6.23
CA LEU A 133 -0.04 11.55 -4.95
C LEU A 133 1.47 11.60 -5.10
N GLU A 134 2.10 12.52 -4.38
CA GLU A 134 3.53 12.83 -4.52
C GLU A 134 4.22 13.11 -3.19
N LYS A 135 5.53 13.38 -3.22
CA LYS A 135 6.35 13.74 -2.04
C LYS A 135 6.26 12.70 -0.92
N ILE A 136 6.16 11.43 -1.29
CA ILE A 136 5.98 10.34 -0.36
C ILE A 136 7.26 10.12 0.44
N ARG A 137 7.14 10.15 1.76
CA ARG A 137 8.23 9.95 2.71
C ARG A 137 7.81 8.96 3.78
N PHE A 138 8.76 8.19 4.26
CA PHE A 138 8.54 7.21 5.31
C PHE A 138 9.39 7.55 6.53
N THR A 139 8.81 7.39 7.72
CA THR A 139 9.55 7.39 8.98
C THR A 139 9.34 6.04 9.66
N TYR A 140 10.41 5.28 9.76
CA TYR A 140 10.40 3.92 10.30
C TYR A 140 11.16 3.88 11.62
N ARG A 141 10.65 3.13 12.58
CA ARG A 141 11.26 3.03 13.92
C ARG A 141 11.62 4.40 14.51
N GLU A 142 10.73 5.39 14.31
CA GLU A 142 10.82 6.76 14.84
C GLU A 142 11.96 7.63 14.27
N THR A 143 13.06 7.05 13.82
CA THR A 143 14.28 7.78 13.43
C THR A 143 14.71 7.57 11.98
N GLU A 144 14.41 6.41 11.39
CA GLU A 144 14.84 6.05 10.05
C GLU A 144 13.94 6.72 9.00
N LYS A 145 14.51 7.62 8.20
CA LYS A 145 13.75 8.39 7.18
C LYS A 145 14.15 7.96 5.78
N TYR A 146 13.14 7.66 4.95
CA TYR A 146 13.33 7.24 3.57
C TYR A 146 12.43 8.04 2.63
N LYS A 147 12.90 8.28 1.42
CA LYS A 147 12.09 8.85 0.33
C LYS A 147 11.63 7.72 -0.59
N ALA A 148 10.45 7.88 -1.17
CA ALA A 148 9.92 6.91 -2.13
C ALA A 148 10.88 6.69 -3.30
N GLU A 149 11.51 7.75 -3.79
CA GLU A 149 12.47 7.76 -4.90
C GLU A 149 13.63 6.80 -4.67
N GLU A 150 14.12 6.71 -3.43
CA GLU A 150 15.31 5.93 -3.03
C GLU A 150 14.92 4.57 -2.44
N TRP A 151 13.61 4.25 -2.33
CA TRP A 151 13.18 3.09 -1.56
C TRP A 151 12.25 2.15 -2.31
N ILE A 152 11.32 2.67 -3.12
CA ILE A 152 10.28 1.85 -3.74
C ILE A 152 10.29 1.84 -5.26
N THR A 153 11.16 2.61 -5.93
CA THR A 153 11.23 2.66 -7.40
C THR A 153 11.71 1.34 -8.01
N ASP A 154 11.55 1.21 -9.32
CA ASP A 154 12.01 0.02 -10.06
C ASP A 154 13.50 -0.24 -9.92
N GLU A 155 14.30 0.81 -9.72
CA GLU A 155 15.75 0.73 -9.55
C GLU A 155 16.14 0.06 -8.22
N TYR A 156 15.44 0.41 -7.14
CA TYR A 156 15.80 -0.05 -5.79
C TYR A 156 15.02 -1.28 -5.34
N ALA A 157 13.73 -1.33 -5.67
CA ALA A 157 12.83 -2.35 -5.13
C ALA A 157 12.64 -3.58 -6.05
N LEU A 158 13.24 -3.58 -7.24
CA LEU A 158 13.21 -4.72 -8.15
C LEU A 158 14.60 -5.29 -8.40
N ASN A 159 14.66 -6.58 -8.77
CA ASN A 159 15.88 -7.19 -9.25
C ASN A 159 16.30 -6.58 -10.61
N LYS A 160 17.53 -6.84 -11.06
CA LYS A 160 18.08 -6.29 -12.33
C LYS A 160 17.18 -6.58 -13.55
N ALA A 161 16.53 -7.75 -13.59
CA ALA A 161 15.60 -8.13 -14.65
C ALA A 161 14.20 -7.53 -14.49
N LYS A 162 13.93 -6.80 -13.41
CA LYS A 162 12.62 -6.20 -13.06
C LYS A 162 11.45 -7.20 -12.96
N THR A 163 11.73 -8.47 -12.75
CA THR A 163 10.76 -9.56 -12.69
C THR A 163 10.41 -10.01 -11.28
N LYS A 164 11.13 -9.52 -10.27
CA LYS A 164 10.93 -9.90 -8.86
C LYS A 164 11.21 -8.73 -7.94
N LEU A 165 10.43 -8.67 -6.86
CA LEU A 165 10.65 -7.72 -5.77
C LEU A 165 11.90 -8.09 -4.95
N VAL A 166 12.69 -7.09 -4.57
CA VAL A 166 13.77 -7.22 -3.59
C VAL A 166 13.15 -7.47 -2.21
N ARG A 167 13.56 -8.56 -1.55
CA ARG A 167 12.93 -9.07 -0.32
C ARG A 167 12.75 -8.00 0.78
N GLY A 168 13.76 -7.18 1.03
CA GLY A 168 13.73 -6.14 2.08
C GLY A 168 12.76 -4.99 1.77
N LEU A 169 12.57 -4.67 0.47
CA LEU A 169 11.78 -3.53 0.02
C LEU A 169 10.37 -3.93 -0.46
N ALA A 170 10.12 -5.22 -0.64
CA ALA A 170 8.87 -5.72 -1.19
C ALA A 170 7.62 -5.26 -0.40
N LYS A 171 7.68 -5.26 0.93
CA LYS A 171 6.57 -4.82 1.78
C LYS A 171 6.25 -3.33 1.61
N TRP A 172 7.27 -2.50 1.45
CA TRP A 172 7.16 -1.07 1.23
C TRP A 172 6.49 -0.75 -0.10
N ARG A 173 7.05 -1.30 -1.18
CA ARG A 173 6.54 -1.09 -2.53
C ARG A 173 5.08 -1.55 -2.67
N ARG A 174 4.75 -2.77 -2.20
CA ARG A 174 3.38 -3.27 -2.24
C ARG A 174 2.41 -2.34 -1.53
N LYS A 175 2.71 -1.99 -0.27
CA LYS A 175 1.83 -1.16 0.54
C LYS A 175 1.68 0.26 0.01
N THR A 176 2.72 0.83 -0.59
CA THR A 176 2.63 2.17 -1.18
C THR A 176 1.82 2.16 -2.47
N VAL A 177 1.99 1.13 -3.33
CA VAL A 177 1.15 0.96 -4.52
C VAL A 177 -0.31 0.74 -4.13
N ASP A 178 -0.57 -0.07 -3.10
CA ASP A 178 -1.93 -0.27 -2.60
C ASP A 178 -2.53 1.03 -2.03
N LEU A 179 -1.73 1.81 -1.29
CA LEU A 179 -2.12 3.12 -0.77
C LEU A 179 -2.49 4.08 -1.89
N SER A 180 -1.68 4.16 -2.95
CA SER A 180 -1.95 5.02 -4.10
C SER A 180 -3.29 4.69 -4.77
N LEU A 181 -3.66 3.40 -4.84
CA LEU A 181 -4.94 2.95 -5.39
C LEU A 181 -6.14 3.29 -4.51
N ILE A 182 -5.93 3.45 -3.20
CA ILE A 182 -6.98 3.85 -2.24
C ILE A 182 -7.22 5.36 -2.30
N HIS A 183 -6.16 6.14 -2.52
CA HIS A 183 -6.23 7.61 -2.52
C HIS A 183 -6.57 8.18 -3.91
N ILE A 184 -6.33 7.45 -4.96
CA ILE A 184 -6.58 7.79 -6.35
C ILE A 184 -7.57 6.77 -6.97
#